data_80ba031e9b9763a45cefcc56506c2228
#
_entry.id   80ba031e9b9763a45cefcc56506c2228
#
_cell.length_a   1.000
_cell.length_b   1.000
_cell.length_c   1.000
_cell.angle_alpha   90.00
_cell.angle_beta   90.00
_cell.angle_gamma   90.00
#
_symmetry.space_group_name_H-M   'P 1'
#
loop_
_entity.id
_entity.type
_entity.pdbx_description
1 polymer ?
#
loop_
_entity_poly.entity_id
_entity_poly.type
_entity_poly.pdbx_seq_one_letter_code
_entity_poly.pdbx_strand_id
1 'polypeptide(L)'
;MSYRLGVDVGGTFTDFLLINESDGSTYTAKVPSTPEDSSIGVLNGVARICEQSGVNPKDIKLVMHGTTVATNAVLTGNGAKVGLLTTQGYESILQVARSFCPGGLGGWVSFVKGPLLAPLELTYGIKERTDASGEISIPLDEDHLKEQLTQLKKRGQVEALTISFVNSYINNANEVLAAKIAAEIFTDVPISISS
;
A
#
# COMPACT_ATOMS: atom_id res chain seq x y z
N MET A 1 5.07 35.11 15.44
CA MET A 1 4.20 34.08 16.05
C MET A 1 4.53 32.75 15.40
N SER A 2 4.38 31.65 16.11
CA SER A 2 4.65 30.31 15.59
C SER A 2 3.37 29.49 15.54
N TYR A 3 3.07 28.92 14.39
CA TYR A 3 1.88 28.10 14.18
C TYR A 3 2.25 26.71 13.73
N ARG A 4 1.44 25.71 14.13
CA ARG A 4 1.48 24.35 13.60
C ARG A 4 0.20 24.08 12.81
N LEU A 5 0.36 23.44 11.66
CA LEU A 5 -0.76 23.05 10.81
C LEU A 5 -0.81 21.52 10.73
N GLY A 6 -1.96 20.96 11.14
CA GLY A 6 -2.32 19.57 10.85
C GLY A 6 -3.21 19.51 9.63
N VAL A 7 -2.95 18.57 8.73
CA VAL A 7 -3.74 18.31 7.52
C VAL A 7 -4.08 16.84 7.49
N ASP A 8 -5.37 16.51 7.41
CA ASP A 8 -5.86 15.14 7.23
C ASP A 8 -6.57 15.03 5.88
N VAL A 9 -5.95 14.31 4.95
CA VAL A 9 -6.47 14.12 3.60
C VAL A 9 -7.30 12.83 3.55
N GLY A 10 -8.62 13.01 3.62
CA GLY A 10 -9.59 11.93 3.43
C GLY A 10 -10.01 11.76 1.97
N GLY A 11 -10.81 10.74 1.70
CA GLY A 11 -11.32 10.45 0.35
C GLY A 11 -12.33 11.50 -0.17
N THR A 12 -13.11 12.12 0.71
CA THR A 12 -14.18 13.07 0.35
C THR A 12 -13.84 14.50 0.77
N PHE A 13 -13.26 14.67 1.94
CA PHE A 13 -12.88 15.96 2.49
C PHE A 13 -11.47 15.91 3.04
N THR A 14 -10.80 17.08 3.00
CA THR A 14 -9.54 17.34 3.66
C THR A 14 -9.79 18.28 4.82
N ASP A 15 -9.41 17.87 6.02
CA ASP A 15 -9.58 18.61 7.26
C ASP A 15 -8.27 19.29 7.67
N PHE A 16 -8.39 20.51 8.23
CA PHE A 16 -7.26 21.34 8.64
C PHE A 16 -7.42 21.80 10.08
N LEU A 17 -6.33 21.75 10.84
CA LEU A 17 -6.24 22.28 12.18
C LEU A 17 -4.98 23.16 12.29
N LEU A 18 -5.16 24.45 12.52
CA LEU A 18 -4.06 25.39 12.76
C LEU A 18 -4.03 25.74 14.25
N ILE A 19 -2.88 25.61 14.87
CA ILE A 19 -2.67 25.84 16.31
C ILE A 19 -1.64 26.96 16.49
N ASN A 20 -1.99 27.98 17.27
CA ASN A 20 -1.05 28.98 17.74
C ASN A 20 -0.26 28.43 18.94
N GLU A 21 1.06 28.32 18.81
CA GLU A 21 1.91 27.79 19.88
C GLU A 21 2.06 28.72 21.09
N SER A 22 1.72 30.02 20.93
CA SER A 22 1.91 31.01 21.99
C SER A 22 0.76 31.01 23.01
N ASP A 23 -0.48 30.82 22.56
CA ASP A 23 -1.69 30.90 23.39
C ASP A 23 -2.61 29.68 23.29
N GLY A 24 -2.28 28.71 22.45
CA GLY A 24 -3.05 27.49 22.25
C GLY A 24 -4.36 27.68 21.45
N SER A 25 -4.60 28.87 20.89
CA SER A 25 -5.78 29.09 20.06
C SER A 25 -5.75 28.23 18.80
N THR A 26 -6.94 27.77 18.39
CA THR A 26 -7.08 26.84 17.26
C THR A 26 -8.06 27.37 16.22
N TYR A 27 -7.76 27.09 14.96
CA TYR A 27 -8.63 27.35 13.82
C TYR A 27 -8.80 26.06 13.04
N THR A 28 -9.98 25.84 12.49
CA THR A 28 -10.28 24.66 11.68
C THR A 28 -10.84 25.05 10.33
N ALA A 29 -10.49 24.32 9.31
CA ALA A 29 -11.09 24.43 7.99
C ALA A 29 -11.34 23.03 7.42
N LYS A 30 -12.32 22.95 6.53
CA LYS A 30 -12.65 21.72 5.80
C LYS A 30 -12.92 22.09 4.36
N VAL A 31 -12.28 21.37 3.44
CA VAL A 31 -12.47 21.54 1.99
C VAL A 31 -12.76 20.20 1.34
N PRO A 32 -13.46 20.16 0.19
CA PRO A 32 -13.57 18.93 -0.60
C PRO A 32 -12.18 18.45 -1.01
N SER A 33 -11.94 17.15 -0.91
CA SER A 33 -10.73 16.54 -1.46
C SER A 33 -10.78 16.52 -2.99
N THR A 34 -9.60 16.53 -3.59
CA THR A 34 -9.40 16.43 -5.03
C THR A 34 -8.73 15.09 -5.36
N PRO A 35 -9.52 14.01 -5.62
CA PRO A 35 -8.98 12.65 -5.75
C PRO A 35 -7.93 12.49 -6.84
N GLU A 36 -8.05 13.26 -7.94
CA GLU A 36 -7.11 13.21 -9.06
C GLU A 36 -5.76 13.84 -8.72
N ASP A 37 -5.75 14.88 -7.87
CA ASP A 37 -4.55 15.54 -7.35
C ASP A 37 -4.83 16.10 -5.95
N SER A 38 -4.44 15.35 -4.95
CA SER A 38 -4.62 15.74 -3.54
C SER A 38 -3.91 17.05 -3.16
N SER A 39 -2.89 17.47 -3.92
CA SER A 39 -2.14 18.70 -3.63
C SER A 39 -3.01 19.95 -3.81
N ILE A 40 -3.92 19.93 -4.77
CA ILE A 40 -4.86 21.03 -5.03
C ILE A 40 -5.77 21.25 -3.82
N GLY A 41 -6.37 20.17 -3.29
CA GLY A 41 -7.20 20.24 -2.09
C GLY A 41 -6.45 20.76 -0.87
N VAL A 42 -5.20 20.31 -0.69
CA VAL A 42 -4.33 20.79 0.40
C VAL A 42 -4.03 22.28 0.25
N LEU A 43 -3.61 22.75 -0.92
CA LEU A 43 -3.30 24.16 -1.15
C LEU A 43 -4.53 25.07 -0.95
N ASN A 44 -5.71 24.65 -1.44
CA ASN A 44 -6.96 25.36 -1.25
C ASN A 44 -7.32 25.46 0.23
N GLY A 45 -7.13 24.39 1.00
CA GLY A 45 -7.40 24.38 2.44
C GLY A 45 -6.43 25.24 3.24
N VAL A 46 -5.15 25.23 2.88
CA VAL A 46 -4.14 26.13 3.49
C VAL A 46 -4.49 27.58 3.24
N ALA A 47 -4.84 27.95 2.00
CA ALA A 47 -5.28 29.31 1.68
C ALA A 47 -6.51 29.70 2.52
N ARG A 48 -7.52 28.84 2.58
CA ARG A 48 -8.76 29.06 3.33
C ARG A 48 -8.52 29.24 4.82
N ILE A 49 -7.71 28.38 5.45
CA ILE A 49 -7.47 28.48 6.90
C ILE A 49 -6.64 29.71 7.25
N CYS A 50 -5.70 30.12 6.40
CA CYS A 50 -4.94 31.34 6.56
C CYS A 50 -5.82 32.59 6.41
N GLU A 51 -6.74 32.60 5.45
CA GLU A 51 -7.72 33.67 5.27
C GLU A 51 -8.66 33.80 6.49
N GLN A 52 -9.21 32.69 6.97
CA GLN A 52 -10.11 32.65 8.12
C GLN A 52 -9.44 33.06 9.42
N SER A 53 -8.18 32.70 9.63
CA SER A 53 -7.44 32.99 10.85
C SER A 53 -6.68 34.31 10.82
N GLY A 54 -6.52 34.92 9.63
CA GLY A 54 -5.67 36.10 9.44
C GLY A 54 -4.16 35.79 9.57
N VAL A 55 -3.77 34.51 9.58
CA VAL A 55 -2.39 34.06 9.77
C VAL A 55 -1.64 34.07 8.44
N ASN A 56 -0.43 34.65 8.45
CA ASN A 56 0.43 34.59 7.28
C ASN A 56 1.00 33.16 7.14
N PRO A 57 0.95 32.51 5.97
CA PRO A 57 1.53 31.19 5.74
C PRO A 57 3.00 31.05 6.18
N LYS A 58 3.79 32.13 6.12
CA LYS A 58 5.20 32.17 6.57
C LYS A 58 5.36 31.96 8.09
N ASP A 59 4.31 32.18 8.87
CA ASP A 59 4.31 31.97 10.32
C ASP A 59 4.02 30.52 10.71
N ILE A 60 3.62 29.67 9.76
CA ILE A 60 3.47 28.23 9.94
C ILE A 60 4.86 27.60 9.92
N LYS A 61 5.30 27.09 11.07
CA LYS A 61 6.65 26.54 11.25
C LYS A 61 6.71 25.01 11.12
N LEU A 62 5.58 24.35 11.32
CA LEU A 62 5.47 22.91 11.23
C LEU A 62 4.16 22.53 10.52
N VAL A 63 4.28 21.67 9.53
CA VAL A 63 3.13 21.04 8.86
C VAL A 63 3.18 19.54 9.14
N MET A 64 2.10 19.00 9.68
CA MET A 64 1.88 17.58 9.88
C MET A 64 0.81 17.11 8.89
N HIS A 65 1.12 16.10 8.11
CA HIS A 65 0.24 15.59 7.08
C HIS A 65 -0.10 14.12 7.34
N GLY A 66 -1.39 13.83 7.46
CA GLY A 66 -1.94 12.48 7.47
C GLY A 66 -2.73 12.22 6.20
N THR A 67 -2.79 10.98 5.78
CA THR A 67 -3.61 10.58 4.63
C THR A 67 -4.14 9.17 4.77
N THR A 68 -5.38 8.97 4.35
CA THR A 68 -6.03 7.65 4.27
C THR A 68 -6.16 7.16 2.82
N VAL A 69 -5.46 7.78 1.87
CA VAL A 69 -5.58 7.47 0.43
C VAL A 69 -5.28 5.99 0.16
N ALA A 70 -4.20 5.44 0.72
CA ALA A 70 -3.86 4.03 0.55
C ALA A 70 -4.91 3.10 1.16
N THR A 71 -5.40 3.41 2.36
CA THR A 71 -6.48 2.65 3.01
C THR A 71 -7.76 2.69 2.17
N ASN A 72 -8.12 3.85 1.66
CA ASN A 72 -9.30 4.01 0.82
C ASN A 72 -9.15 3.25 -0.50
N ALA A 73 -7.98 3.28 -1.15
CA ALA A 73 -7.71 2.52 -2.36
C ALA A 73 -7.94 1.00 -2.13
N VAL A 74 -7.45 0.47 -1.01
CA VAL A 74 -7.65 -0.94 -0.63
C VAL A 74 -9.14 -1.24 -0.38
N LEU A 75 -9.84 -0.38 0.39
CA LEU A 75 -11.24 -0.60 0.75
C LEU A 75 -12.19 -0.49 -0.45
N THR A 76 -11.89 0.38 -1.39
CA THR A 76 -12.73 0.59 -2.59
C THR A 76 -12.35 -0.30 -3.77
N GLY A 77 -11.23 -1.03 -3.68
CA GLY A 77 -10.70 -1.83 -4.77
C GLY A 77 -10.17 -1.01 -5.95
N ASN A 78 -9.97 0.29 -5.76
CA ASN A 78 -9.46 1.22 -6.77
C ASN A 78 -7.93 1.29 -6.72
N GLY A 79 -7.27 0.16 -6.87
CA GLY A 79 -5.81 0.06 -6.87
C GLY A 79 -5.28 -0.47 -8.20
N ALA A 80 -3.95 -0.49 -8.33
CA ALA A 80 -3.27 -1.11 -9.45
C ALA A 80 -3.54 -2.63 -9.50
N LYS A 81 -3.49 -3.20 -10.69
CA LYS A 81 -3.49 -4.67 -10.85
C LYS A 81 -2.15 -5.23 -10.40
N VAL A 82 -2.16 -5.89 -9.25
CA VAL A 82 -0.95 -6.39 -8.59
C VAL A 82 -0.61 -7.79 -9.07
N GLY A 83 0.63 -7.96 -9.58
CA GLY A 83 1.28 -9.26 -9.67
C GLY A 83 1.89 -9.63 -8.32
N LEU A 84 1.72 -10.87 -7.88
CA LEU A 84 2.28 -11.36 -6.62
C LEU A 84 3.25 -12.51 -6.88
N LEU A 85 4.49 -12.37 -6.38
CA LEU A 85 5.42 -13.47 -6.24
C LEU A 85 5.42 -13.94 -4.79
N THR A 86 5.19 -15.21 -4.57
CA THR A 86 5.19 -15.83 -3.25
C THR A 86 6.03 -17.10 -3.24
N THR A 87 6.32 -17.66 -2.08
CA THR A 87 6.98 -18.96 -1.97
C THR A 87 6.12 -20.04 -2.65
N GLN A 88 6.73 -20.93 -3.43
CA GLN A 88 6.05 -22.01 -4.13
C GLN A 88 5.22 -22.86 -3.15
N GLY A 89 3.97 -23.16 -3.53
CA GLY A 89 2.98 -23.84 -2.70
C GLY A 89 2.11 -22.93 -1.86
N TYR A 90 2.36 -21.59 -1.87
CA TYR A 90 1.57 -20.57 -1.15
C TYR A 90 0.78 -19.67 -2.08
N GLU A 91 0.63 -20.01 -3.35
CA GLU A 91 -0.06 -19.18 -4.36
C GLU A 91 -1.51 -18.88 -3.97
N SER A 92 -2.16 -19.81 -3.27
CA SER A 92 -3.55 -19.64 -2.83
C SER A 92 -3.70 -18.97 -1.47
N ILE A 93 -2.61 -18.42 -0.86
CA ILE A 93 -2.64 -17.88 0.50
C ILE A 93 -3.68 -16.77 0.69
N LEU A 94 -3.80 -15.86 -0.27
CA LEU A 94 -4.79 -14.79 -0.23
C LEU A 94 -6.22 -15.32 -0.36
N GLN A 95 -6.43 -16.35 -1.17
CA GLN A 95 -7.72 -16.99 -1.34
C GLN A 95 -8.14 -17.78 -0.10
N VAL A 96 -7.20 -18.52 0.50
CA VAL A 96 -7.43 -19.27 1.74
C VAL A 96 -7.62 -18.31 2.91
N ALA A 97 -6.83 -17.22 2.97
CA ALA A 97 -6.79 -16.25 4.06
C ALA A 97 -6.65 -16.95 5.41
N ARG A 98 -7.51 -16.65 6.38
CA ARG A 98 -7.53 -17.32 7.70
C ARG A 98 -8.43 -18.57 7.74
N SER A 99 -8.94 -19.02 6.60
CA SER A 99 -9.93 -20.12 6.51
C SER A 99 -11.17 -19.89 7.38
N PHE A 100 -11.44 -18.65 7.77
CA PHE A 100 -12.58 -18.28 8.60
C PHE A 100 -13.80 -18.02 7.71
N CYS A 101 -14.92 -18.64 8.10
CA CYS A 101 -16.21 -18.40 7.48
C CYS A 101 -17.22 -17.99 8.58
N PRO A 102 -17.80 -16.78 8.50
CA PRO A 102 -18.80 -16.36 9.48
C PRO A 102 -20.08 -17.21 9.34
N GLY A 103 -20.77 -17.44 10.46
CA GLY A 103 -22.05 -18.18 10.48
C GLY A 103 -21.94 -19.70 10.64
N GLY A 104 -20.78 -20.23 11.04
CA GLY A 104 -20.59 -21.67 11.28
C GLY A 104 -20.76 -22.50 9.99
N LEU A 105 -21.26 -23.74 10.11
CA LEU A 105 -21.43 -24.65 8.98
C LEU A 105 -22.33 -24.07 7.87
N GLY A 106 -23.41 -23.37 8.21
CA GLY A 106 -24.28 -22.70 7.23
C GLY A 106 -23.60 -21.61 6.42
N GLY A 107 -22.63 -20.94 7.03
CA GLY A 107 -21.84 -19.89 6.37
C GLY A 107 -20.99 -20.43 5.22
N TRP A 108 -20.49 -21.66 5.31
CA TRP A 108 -19.68 -22.28 4.23
C TRP A 108 -20.42 -22.40 2.90
N VAL A 109 -21.73 -22.44 2.92
CA VAL A 109 -22.58 -22.56 1.73
C VAL A 109 -22.87 -21.21 1.10
N SER A 110 -22.94 -20.15 1.89
CA SER A 110 -23.38 -18.82 1.42
C SER A 110 -22.32 -17.73 1.43
N PHE A 111 -21.15 -17.96 2.10
CA PHE A 111 -20.12 -16.95 2.21
C PHE A 111 -19.30 -16.86 0.93
N VAL A 112 -19.41 -15.73 0.25
CA VAL A 112 -18.58 -15.38 -0.90
C VAL A 112 -17.50 -14.42 -0.42
N LYS A 113 -16.22 -14.81 -0.59
CA LYS A 113 -15.09 -13.92 -0.31
C LYS A 113 -15.07 -12.77 -1.32
N GLY A 114 -14.67 -11.59 -0.85
CA GLY A 114 -14.45 -10.45 -1.72
C GLY A 114 -13.32 -10.68 -2.72
N PRO A 115 -13.14 -9.77 -3.70
CA PRO A 115 -12.06 -9.84 -4.65
C PRO A 115 -10.70 -9.83 -3.93
N LEU A 116 -9.75 -10.58 -4.47
CA LEU A 116 -8.38 -10.66 -3.92
C LEU A 116 -7.62 -9.38 -4.23
N LEU A 117 -6.75 -8.94 -3.31
CA LEU A 117 -5.85 -7.79 -3.52
C LEU A 117 -4.85 -8.05 -4.65
N ALA A 118 -4.40 -9.30 -4.80
CA ALA A 118 -3.68 -9.77 -5.97
C ALA A 118 -4.47 -10.95 -6.58
N PRO A 119 -4.88 -10.87 -7.86
CA PRO A 119 -5.60 -11.94 -8.51
C PRO A 119 -4.79 -13.24 -8.56
N LEU A 120 -5.47 -14.38 -8.41
CA LEU A 120 -4.79 -15.68 -8.39
C LEU A 120 -4.06 -15.95 -9.72
N GLU A 121 -4.63 -15.51 -10.84
CA GLU A 121 -4.03 -15.64 -12.18
C GLU A 121 -2.77 -14.77 -12.37
N LEU A 122 -2.52 -13.79 -11.49
CA LEU A 122 -1.33 -12.96 -11.45
C LEU A 122 -0.43 -13.29 -10.24
N THR A 123 -0.70 -14.41 -9.56
CA THR A 123 0.08 -14.89 -8.42
C THR A 123 0.93 -16.08 -8.83
N TYR A 124 2.24 -15.98 -8.61
CA TYR A 124 3.22 -16.99 -9.03
C TYR A 124 4.06 -17.46 -7.85
N GLY A 125 4.19 -18.80 -7.73
CA GLY A 125 5.04 -19.43 -6.74
C GLY A 125 6.49 -19.51 -7.21
N ILE A 126 7.41 -19.09 -6.36
CA ILE A 126 8.84 -19.08 -6.62
C ILE A 126 9.54 -20.14 -5.77
N LYS A 127 10.41 -20.92 -6.39
CA LYS A 127 11.21 -21.91 -5.69
C LYS A 127 12.25 -21.23 -4.81
N GLU A 128 11.94 -21.14 -3.55
CA GLU A 128 12.78 -20.63 -2.47
C GLU A 128 12.18 -21.07 -1.13
N ARG A 129 12.95 -21.04 -0.04
CA ARG A 129 12.40 -21.23 1.30
C ARG A 129 13.33 -20.65 2.36
N THR A 130 12.78 -19.78 3.16
CA THR A 130 13.33 -19.36 4.47
C THR A 130 12.53 -20.06 5.56
N ASP A 131 13.18 -20.69 6.51
CA ASP A 131 12.52 -21.35 7.64
C ASP A 131 12.17 -20.38 8.78
N ALA A 132 11.55 -20.90 9.84
CA ALA A 132 11.15 -20.09 10.98
C ALA A 132 12.33 -19.58 11.84
N SER A 133 13.53 -20.10 11.66
CA SER A 133 14.77 -19.60 12.30
C SER A 133 15.45 -18.49 11.49
N GLY A 134 15.03 -18.28 10.24
CA GLY A 134 15.67 -17.37 9.30
C GLY A 134 16.77 -18.05 8.47
N GLU A 135 16.97 -19.35 8.59
CA GLU A 135 17.86 -20.11 7.72
C GLU A 135 17.24 -20.27 6.33
N ILE A 136 18.05 -20.07 5.30
CA ILE A 136 17.62 -20.30 3.91
C ILE A 136 17.78 -21.79 3.62
N SER A 137 16.70 -22.56 3.79
CA SER A 137 16.69 -24.01 3.54
C SER A 137 16.64 -24.34 2.05
N ILE A 138 16.06 -23.45 1.22
CA ILE A 138 16.09 -23.52 -0.24
C ILE A 138 16.50 -22.15 -0.76
N PRO A 139 17.69 -22.00 -1.37
CA PRO A 139 18.08 -20.76 -2.04
C PRO A 139 17.12 -20.39 -3.15
N LEU A 140 17.03 -19.10 -3.46
CA LEU A 140 16.24 -18.63 -4.59
C LEU A 140 16.70 -19.27 -5.90
N ASP A 141 15.79 -19.95 -6.60
CA ASP A 141 16.02 -20.45 -7.95
C ASP A 141 15.83 -19.30 -8.96
N GLU A 142 16.94 -18.66 -9.32
CA GLU A 142 16.92 -17.47 -10.19
C GLU A 142 16.39 -17.76 -11.61
N ASP A 143 16.66 -18.94 -12.16
CA ASP A 143 16.18 -19.30 -13.49
C ASP A 143 14.67 -19.53 -13.47
N HIS A 144 14.17 -20.23 -12.47
CA HIS A 144 12.73 -20.38 -12.25
C HIS A 144 12.06 -19.02 -12.03
N LEU A 145 12.66 -18.12 -11.25
CA LEU A 145 12.13 -16.76 -11.04
C LEU A 145 12.02 -16.00 -12.35
N LYS A 146 13.08 -16.00 -13.19
CA LYS A 146 13.09 -15.33 -14.51
C LYS A 146 12.02 -15.89 -15.44
N GLU A 147 11.82 -17.21 -15.41
CA GLU A 147 10.75 -17.87 -16.17
C GLU A 147 9.38 -17.37 -15.72
N GLN A 148 9.09 -17.38 -14.42
CA GLN A 148 7.80 -16.93 -13.85
C GLN A 148 7.54 -15.45 -14.14
N LEU A 149 8.55 -14.59 -13.97
CA LEU A 149 8.45 -13.16 -14.31
C LEU A 149 8.17 -12.93 -15.81
N THR A 150 8.80 -13.73 -16.68
CA THR A 150 8.55 -13.65 -18.11
C THR A 150 7.13 -14.07 -18.46
N GLN A 151 6.61 -15.11 -17.83
CA GLN A 151 5.23 -15.55 -18.01
C GLN A 151 4.25 -14.48 -17.51
N LEU A 152 4.50 -13.90 -16.33
CA LEU A 152 3.69 -12.84 -15.76
C LEU A 152 3.68 -11.60 -16.67
N LYS A 153 4.85 -11.19 -17.20
CA LYS A 153 4.97 -10.06 -18.13
C LYS A 153 4.19 -10.29 -19.44
N LYS A 154 4.20 -11.50 -19.96
CA LYS A 154 3.44 -11.87 -21.19
C LYS A 154 1.92 -11.73 -21.02
N ARG A 155 1.38 -11.82 -19.80
CA ARG A 155 -0.03 -11.58 -19.53
C ARG A 155 -0.42 -10.10 -19.70
N GLY A 156 0.53 -9.16 -19.58
CA GLY A 156 0.35 -7.76 -19.95
C GLY A 156 -0.62 -6.97 -19.07
N GLN A 157 -0.93 -7.43 -17.84
CA GLN A 157 -1.95 -6.83 -16.98
C GLN A 157 -1.41 -6.31 -15.66
N VAL A 158 -0.10 -6.44 -15.42
CA VAL A 158 0.53 -6.06 -14.13
C VAL A 158 0.90 -4.59 -14.15
N GLU A 159 0.33 -3.84 -13.21
CA GLU A 159 0.59 -2.41 -13.00
C GLU A 159 1.47 -2.16 -11.77
N ALA A 160 1.55 -3.13 -10.84
CA ALA A 160 2.47 -3.15 -9.72
C ALA A 160 2.88 -4.59 -9.41
N LEU A 161 4.11 -4.81 -8.94
CA LEU A 161 4.61 -6.12 -8.55
C LEU A 161 4.91 -6.15 -7.06
N THR A 162 4.42 -7.16 -6.37
CA THR A 162 4.72 -7.39 -4.95
C THR A 162 5.40 -8.74 -4.79
N ILE A 163 6.46 -8.78 -3.99
CA ILE A 163 7.18 -10.00 -3.62
C ILE A 163 6.95 -10.21 -2.12
N SER A 164 6.40 -11.37 -1.78
CA SER A 164 6.10 -11.73 -0.39
C SER A 164 6.42 -13.21 -0.17
N PHE A 165 7.60 -13.47 0.36
CA PHE A 165 8.05 -14.81 0.67
C PHE A 165 7.81 -15.18 2.12
N VAL A 166 7.63 -16.46 2.36
CA VAL A 166 7.39 -16.97 3.73
C VAL A 166 8.61 -16.72 4.59
N ASN A 167 8.38 -16.18 5.81
CA ASN A 167 9.40 -15.84 6.81
C ASN A 167 10.42 -14.75 6.37
N SER A 168 10.18 -14.00 5.31
CA SER A 168 11.06 -12.92 4.86
C SER A 168 11.25 -11.81 5.90
N TYR A 169 10.31 -11.63 6.83
CA TYR A 169 10.44 -10.69 7.95
C TYR A 169 11.57 -11.05 8.93
N ILE A 170 12.05 -12.30 8.91
CA ILE A 170 13.22 -12.74 9.71
C ILE A 170 14.49 -12.62 8.88
N ASN A 171 14.46 -13.08 7.62
CA ASN A 171 15.57 -13.00 6.68
C ASN A 171 15.05 -12.73 5.27
N ASN A 172 15.29 -11.53 4.78
CA ASN A 172 14.76 -11.03 3.50
C ASN A 172 15.71 -11.22 2.30
N ALA A 173 16.79 -11.95 2.46
CA ALA A 173 17.81 -12.07 1.40
C ALA A 173 17.23 -12.56 0.07
N ASN A 174 16.33 -13.55 0.10
CA ASN A 174 15.66 -14.05 -1.11
C ASN A 174 14.73 -13.01 -1.73
N GLU A 175 13.98 -12.20 -0.95
CA GLU A 175 13.14 -11.12 -1.48
C GLU A 175 13.96 -10.00 -2.12
N VAL A 176 15.04 -9.59 -1.46
CA VAL A 176 15.94 -8.55 -1.98
C VAL A 176 16.58 -8.99 -3.30
N LEU A 177 17.03 -10.25 -3.39
CA LEU A 177 17.58 -10.80 -4.63
C LEU A 177 16.51 -10.89 -5.71
N ALA A 178 15.32 -11.39 -5.38
CA ALA A 178 14.20 -11.47 -6.32
C ALA A 178 13.77 -10.09 -6.84
N ALA A 179 13.76 -9.06 -5.99
CA ALA A 179 13.43 -7.70 -6.40
C ALA A 179 14.45 -7.13 -7.40
N LYS A 180 15.74 -7.40 -7.21
CA LYS A 180 16.79 -6.99 -8.16
C LYS A 180 16.57 -7.60 -9.54
N ILE A 181 16.31 -8.91 -9.59
CA ILE A 181 16.07 -9.62 -10.84
C ILE A 181 14.76 -9.16 -11.50
N ALA A 182 13.73 -8.93 -10.69
CA ALA A 182 12.45 -8.44 -11.19
C ALA A 182 12.56 -7.06 -11.82
N ALA A 183 13.36 -6.15 -11.25
CA ALA A 183 13.59 -4.80 -11.78
C ALA A 183 14.24 -4.78 -13.17
N GLU A 184 15.02 -5.82 -13.51
CA GLU A 184 15.60 -5.96 -14.85
C GLU A 184 14.55 -6.31 -15.90
N ILE A 185 13.46 -6.99 -15.48
CA ILE A 185 12.40 -7.47 -16.37
C ILE A 185 11.23 -6.49 -16.43
N PHE A 186 10.85 -5.91 -15.29
CA PHE A 186 9.77 -4.96 -15.11
C PHE A 186 10.32 -3.55 -14.87
N THR A 187 10.78 -2.87 -15.93
CA THR A 187 11.45 -1.56 -15.86
C THR A 187 10.51 -0.40 -15.51
N ASP A 188 9.23 -0.52 -15.88
CA ASP A 188 8.23 0.56 -15.75
C ASP A 188 7.12 0.23 -14.73
N VAL A 189 7.31 -0.83 -13.94
CA VAL A 189 6.33 -1.28 -12.94
C VAL A 189 6.93 -1.12 -11.55
N PRO A 190 6.24 -0.43 -10.61
CA PRO A 190 6.71 -0.34 -9.23
C PRO A 190 6.77 -1.72 -8.58
N ILE A 191 7.88 -2.00 -7.89
CA ILE A 191 8.14 -3.26 -7.20
C ILE A 191 8.25 -3.00 -5.71
N SER A 192 7.51 -3.76 -4.91
CA SER A 192 7.61 -3.76 -3.45
C SER A 192 7.93 -5.14 -2.91
N ILE A 193 8.67 -5.18 -1.81
CA ILE A 193 8.91 -6.40 -1.01
C ILE A 193 8.14 -6.31 0.29
N SER A 194 7.83 -7.45 0.91
CA SER A 194 7.00 -7.49 2.13
C SER A 194 7.79 -7.24 3.42
N SER A 195 9.12 -7.23 3.35
CA SER A 195 10.05 -7.09 4.48
C SER A 195 10.63 -5.70 4.63
#